data_3aa88bfabd2b245239b6ab8de07effc9
#
_entry.id   3aa88bfabd2b245239b6ab8de07effc9
#
_cell.length_a   1.000
_cell.length_b   1.000
_cell.length_c   1.000
_cell.angle_alpha   90.00
_cell.angle_beta   90.00
_cell.angle_gamma   90.00
#
_symmetry.space_group_name_H-M   'P 1'
#
loop_
_entity.id
_entity.type
_entity.pdbx_description
1 polymer ?
#
loop_
_entity_poly.entity_id
_entity_poly.type
_entity_poly.pdbx_seq_one_letter_code
_entity_poly.pdbx_strand_id
1 'polypeptide(L)'
;YALLPWSDMLTGKAARLDMARALLRNTLGERAAALDIALDLPAFGKSGVAAGIDRQLLAGLRAAAKARRLRLSSVQPRLIAELSAQQKQLNDGWLACLDLGWLTLAGIRDGEISSLRNHRASTAEPAILAGELAGLLAAESATVNGKKVLISTSAGAAPKLAGGWETT
;
A
#
# COMPACT_ATOMS: atom_id res chain seq x y z
N TYR A 1 2.05 2.45 4.80
CA TYR A 1 1.97 3.32 3.63
C TYR A 1 1.23 4.60 3.96
N ALA A 2 1.53 5.67 3.20
CA ALA A 2 0.76 6.90 3.20
C ALA A 2 0.64 7.44 1.77
N LEU A 3 -0.52 7.96 1.41
CA LEU A 3 -0.74 8.68 0.16
C LEU A 3 -0.27 10.12 0.36
N LEU A 4 0.65 10.58 -0.49
CA LEU A 4 1.08 11.96 -0.53
C LEU A 4 0.21 12.72 -1.55
N PRO A 5 -0.63 13.65 -1.10
CA PRO A 5 -1.36 14.48 -2.04
C PRO A 5 -0.38 15.32 -2.86
N TRP A 6 -0.71 15.53 -4.12
CA TRP A 6 0.02 16.50 -4.91
C TRP A 6 -0.24 17.92 -4.38
N SER A 7 0.82 18.70 -4.31
CA SER A 7 0.73 20.13 -3.98
C SER A 7 1.90 20.87 -4.62
N ASP A 8 1.62 22.01 -5.22
CA ASP A 8 2.62 22.94 -5.75
C ASP A 8 3.49 23.58 -4.65
N MET A 9 3.00 23.58 -3.41
CA MET A 9 3.78 24.02 -2.25
C MET A 9 4.82 23.00 -1.79
N LEU A 10 4.69 21.73 -2.15
CA LEU A 10 5.63 20.67 -1.82
C LEU A 10 6.72 20.56 -2.89
N THR A 11 7.47 21.65 -3.06
CA THR A 11 8.54 21.75 -4.04
C THR A 11 9.81 21.07 -3.52
N GLY A 12 10.14 19.91 -4.03
CA GLY A 12 11.39 19.23 -3.70
C GLY A 12 11.23 18.01 -2.80
N LYS A 13 12.28 17.19 -2.84
CA LYS A 13 12.29 15.88 -2.16
C LYS A 13 12.22 16.00 -0.64
N ALA A 14 12.88 17.00 -0.07
CA ALA A 14 12.92 17.20 1.38
C ALA A 14 11.53 17.51 1.94
N ALA A 15 10.81 18.49 1.37
CA ALA A 15 9.47 18.87 1.80
C ALA A 15 8.48 17.68 1.70
N ARG A 16 8.58 16.90 0.62
CA ARG A 16 7.76 15.69 0.43
C ARG A 16 8.10 14.60 1.46
N LEU A 17 9.37 14.44 1.82
CA LEU A 17 9.79 13.49 2.85
C LEU A 17 9.28 13.91 4.23
N ASP A 18 9.30 15.19 4.55
CA ASP A 18 8.79 15.70 5.82
C ASP A 18 7.27 15.54 5.92
N MET A 19 6.53 15.80 4.83
CA MET A 19 5.11 15.50 4.74
C MET A 19 4.84 13.99 4.94
N ALA A 20 5.61 13.13 4.26
CA ALA A 20 5.49 11.69 4.43
C ALA A 20 5.72 11.23 5.87
N ARG A 21 6.72 11.80 6.55
CA ARG A 21 6.97 11.55 7.99
C ARG A 21 5.79 11.97 8.85
N ALA A 22 5.22 13.14 8.59
CA ALA A 22 4.05 13.62 9.32
C ALA A 22 2.84 12.70 9.13
N LEU A 23 2.54 12.29 7.91
CA LEU A 23 1.44 11.37 7.59
C LEU A 23 1.63 10.00 8.24
N LEU A 24 2.84 9.43 8.18
CA LEU A 24 3.14 8.17 8.82
C LEU A 24 3.10 8.27 10.35
N ARG A 25 3.52 9.40 10.93
CA ARG A 25 3.41 9.64 12.38
C ARG A 25 1.96 9.72 12.83
N ASN A 26 1.07 10.35 12.07
CA ASN A 26 -0.35 10.38 12.38
C ASN A 26 -0.98 8.99 12.44
N THR A 27 -0.49 8.05 11.63
CA THR A 27 -1.01 6.68 11.58
C THR A 27 -0.33 5.74 12.59
N LEU A 28 0.98 5.88 12.80
CA LEU A 28 1.82 4.92 13.54
C LEU A 28 2.33 5.48 14.88
N GLY A 29 2.09 6.77 15.16
CA GLY A 29 2.62 7.43 16.33
C GLY A 29 4.15 7.43 16.36
N GLU A 30 4.72 7.24 17.54
CA GLU A 30 6.18 7.24 17.76
C GLU A 30 6.94 6.15 16.96
N ARG A 31 6.25 5.08 16.56
CA ARG A 31 6.86 4.03 15.71
C ARG A 31 7.35 4.56 14.37
N ALA A 32 6.76 5.63 13.86
CA ALA A 32 7.19 6.26 12.62
C ALA A 32 8.65 6.76 12.67
N ALA A 33 9.16 7.09 13.85
CA ALA A 33 10.53 7.55 14.04
C ALA A 33 11.58 6.47 13.73
N ALA A 34 11.23 5.19 13.84
CA ALA A 34 12.12 4.06 13.55
C ALA A 34 12.16 3.69 12.06
N LEU A 35 11.33 4.32 11.22
CA LEU A 35 11.23 3.95 9.81
C LEU A 35 12.28 4.64 8.95
N ASP A 36 12.77 3.90 7.96
CA ASP A 36 13.37 4.43 6.74
C ASP A 36 12.26 4.59 5.70
N ILE A 37 12.15 5.78 5.11
CA ILE A 37 11.02 6.15 4.25
C ILE A 37 11.48 6.28 2.81
N ALA A 38 10.84 5.54 1.93
CA ALA A 38 10.94 5.67 0.49
C ALA A 38 9.74 6.41 -0.07
N LEU A 39 9.97 7.22 -1.09
CA LEU A 39 8.95 7.96 -1.82
C LEU A 39 8.89 7.45 -3.25
N ASP A 40 7.70 7.10 -3.69
CA ASP A 40 7.36 6.96 -5.10
C ASP A 40 6.65 8.24 -5.53
N LEU A 41 7.32 9.01 -6.38
CA LEU A 41 6.85 10.34 -6.81
C LEU A 41 6.56 10.29 -8.30
N PRO A 42 5.29 10.17 -8.66
CA PRO A 42 4.86 10.19 -10.05
C PRO A 42 5.05 11.57 -10.69
N ALA A 43 4.65 11.70 -11.95
CA ALA A 43 4.72 12.94 -12.70
C ALA A 43 3.99 14.11 -12.00
N PHE A 44 4.26 15.30 -12.46
CA PHE A 44 3.64 16.54 -11.98
C PHE A 44 2.11 16.44 -11.97
N GLY A 45 1.49 16.92 -10.92
CA GLY A 45 0.02 16.92 -10.77
C GLY A 45 -0.56 15.66 -10.13
N LYS A 46 0.25 14.64 -9.83
CA LYS A 46 -0.21 13.34 -9.37
C LYS A 46 0.19 13.05 -7.93
N SER A 47 -0.68 12.34 -7.20
CA SER A 47 -0.40 11.89 -5.85
C SER A 47 0.72 10.85 -5.84
N GLY A 48 1.61 10.94 -4.85
CA GLY A 48 2.69 9.96 -4.64
C GLY A 48 2.37 8.99 -3.51
N VAL A 49 3.22 7.99 -3.34
CA VAL A 49 3.14 7.04 -2.22
C VAL A 49 4.40 7.11 -1.39
N ALA A 50 4.23 7.19 -0.08
CA ALA A 50 5.28 6.98 0.88
C ALA A 50 5.18 5.58 1.50
N ALA A 51 6.29 4.88 1.57
CA ALA A 51 6.39 3.59 2.26
C ALA A 51 7.49 3.65 3.30
N GLY A 52 7.20 3.16 4.51
CA GLY A 52 8.16 3.04 5.58
C GLY A 52 8.55 1.59 5.84
N ILE A 53 9.84 1.35 6.04
CA ILE A 53 10.37 0.08 6.52
C ILE A 53 11.14 0.31 7.82
N ASP A 54 11.04 -0.62 8.76
CA ASP A 54 11.86 -0.56 9.97
C ASP A 54 13.35 -0.58 9.64
N ARG A 55 14.10 0.38 10.19
CA ARG A 55 15.55 0.51 9.92
C ARG A 55 16.36 -0.69 10.38
N GLN A 56 15.97 -1.32 11.49
CA GLN A 56 16.67 -2.51 12.00
C GLN A 56 16.41 -3.70 11.08
N LEU A 57 15.17 -3.88 10.62
CA LEU A 57 14.83 -4.91 9.63
C LEU A 57 15.63 -4.72 8.35
N LEU A 58 15.69 -3.52 7.80
CA LEU A 58 16.46 -3.23 6.58
C LEU A 58 17.96 -3.48 6.78
N ALA A 59 18.51 -3.09 7.93
CA ALA A 59 19.89 -3.37 8.29
C ALA A 59 20.15 -4.87 8.41
N GLY A 60 19.25 -5.63 9.05
CA GLY A 60 19.32 -7.08 9.16
C GLY A 60 19.30 -7.78 7.80
N LEU A 61 18.41 -7.36 6.89
CA LEU A 61 18.35 -7.89 5.51
C LEU A 61 19.67 -7.65 4.76
N ARG A 62 20.24 -6.45 4.87
CA ARG A 62 21.53 -6.11 4.27
C ARG A 62 22.67 -6.98 4.85
N ALA A 63 22.71 -7.15 6.16
CA ALA A 63 23.71 -7.99 6.84
C ALA A 63 23.59 -9.46 6.43
N ALA A 64 22.38 -10.01 6.38
CA ALA A 64 22.12 -11.38 5.97
C ALA A 64 22.53 -11.63 4.51
N ALA A 65 22.22 -10.71 3.60
CA ALA A 65 22.64 -10.80 2.21
C ALA A 65 24.18 -10.78 2.09
N LYS A 66 24.84 -9.85 2.79
CA LYS A 66 26.31 -9.75 2.82
C LYS A 66 26.97 -11.03 3.35
N ALA A 67 26.45 -11.59 4.44
CA ALA A 67 26.98 -12.83 5.05
C ALA A 67 26.91 -14.02 4.09
N ARG A 68 25.91 -14.03 3.20
CA ARG A 68 25.72 -15.07 2.19
C ARG A 68 26.33 -14.72 0.82
N ARG A 69 27.10 -13.64 0.74
CA ARG A 69 27.68 -13.11 -0.50
C ARG A 69 26.65 -12.85 -1.59
N LEU A 70 25.42 -12.51 -1.19
CA LEU A 70 24.33 -12.13 -2.09
C LEU A 70 24.28 -10.60 -2.24
N ARG A 71 23.94 -10.13 -3.42
CA ARG A 71 23.66 -8.73 -3.68
C ARG A 71 22.16 -8.45 -3.46
N LEU A 72 21.84 -7.69 -2.43
CA LEU A 72 20.49 -7.15 -2.26
C LEU A 72 20.30 -5.98 -3.23
N SER A 73 19.62 -6.22 -4.34
CA SER A 73 19.42 -5.21 -5.40
C SER A 73 18.33 -4.20 -5.06
N SER A 74 17.24 -4.65 -4.43
CA SER A 74 16.14 -3.80 -4.01
C SER A 74 15.35 -4.40 -2.86
N VAL A 75 14.68 -3.56 -2.10
CA VAL A 75 13.60 -3.92 -1.17
C VAL A 75 12.41 -3.09 -1.58
N GLN A 76 11.38 -3.74 -2.09
CA GLN A 76 10.19 -3.06 -2.58
C GLN A 76 9.02 -3.31 -1.63
N PRO A 77 8.19 -2.30 -1.36
CA PRO A 77 6.93 -2.49 -0.68
C PRO A 77 6.01 -3.40 -1.51
N ARG A 78 5.34 -4.35 -0.84
CA ARG A 78 4.48 -5.32 -1.52
C ARG A 78 3.40 -4.65 -2.38
N LEU A 79 2.73 -3.63 -1.85
CA LEU A 79 1.73 -2.88 -2.60
C LEU A 79 2.26 -2.39 -3.96
N ILE A 80 3.48 -1.83 -3.98
CA ILE A 80 4.09 -1.31 -5.22
C ILE A 80 4.48 -2.43 -6.17
N ALA A 81 4.98 -3.56 -5.63
CA ALA A 81 5.30 -4.73 -6.45
C ALA A 81 4.04 -5.32 -7.11
N GLU A 82 2.95 -5.46 -6.35
CA GLU A 82 1.66 -5.93 -6.87
C GLU A 82 1.05 -4.97 -7.89
N LEU A 83 1.06 -3.67 -7.62
CA LEU A 83 0.62 -2.67 -8.60
C LEU A 83 1.38 -2.77 -9.91
N SER A 84 2.71 -2.87 -9.84
CA SER A 84 3.55 -3.00 -11.03
C SER A 84 3.24 -4.28 -11.82
N ALA A 85 2.97 -5.39 -11.13
CA ALA A 85 2.60 -6.66 -11.75
C ALA A 85 1.21 -6.62 -12.41
N GLN A 86 0.27 -5.89 -11.81
CA GLN A 86 -1.13 -5.83 -12.21
C GLN A 86 -1.52 -4.57 -13.02
N GLN A 87 -0.56 -3.70 -13.32
CA GLN A 87 -0.81 -2.40 -13.97
C GLN A 87 -1.62 -2.50 -15.26
N LYS A 88 -1.42 -3.57 -16.06
CA LYS A 88 -2.17 -3.78 -17.29
C LYS A 88 -3.62 -4.24 -17.07
N GLN A 89 -3.92 -4.76 -15.88
CA GLN A 89 -5.23 -5.34 -15.57
C GLN A 89 -6.12 -4.39 -14.76
N LEU A 90 -5.52 -3.40 -14.10
CA LEU A 90 -6.19 -2.50 -13.18
C LEU A 90 -5.91 -1.04 -13.54
N ASN A 91 -6.73 -0.50 -14.45
CA ASN A 91 -6.73 0.93 -14.77
C ASN A 91 -7.64 1.71 -13.82
N ASP A 92 -8.83 1.13 -13.52
CA ASP A 92 -9.80 1.64 -12.55
C ASP A 92 -10.30 0.50 -11.68
N GLY A 93 -10.28 0.70 -10.37
CA GLY A 93 -10.72 -0.31 -9.41
C GLY A 93 -9.88 -0.32 -8.14
N TRP A 94 -9.75 -1.48 -7.54
CA TRP A 94 -9.15 -1.64 -6.22
C TRP A 94 -8.10 -2.73 -6.19
N LEU A 95 -7.01 -2.47 -5.50
CA LEU A 95 -6.03 -3.46 -5.11
C LEU A 95 -6.06 -3.65 -3.59
N ALA A 96 -6.37 -4.85 -3.15
CA ALA A 96 -6.34 -5.25 -1.75
C ALA A 96 -5.15 -6.18 -1.50
N CYS A 97 -4.23 -5.75 -0.65
CA CYS A 97 -3.11 -6.57 -0.18
C CYS A 97 -3.38 -7.04 1.25
N LEU A 98 -3.50 -8.36 1.42
CA LEU A 98 -3.71 -9.02 2.71
C LEU A 98 -2.39 -9.63 3.18
N ASP A 99 -1.86 -9.16 4.30
CA ASP A 99 -0.57 -9.61 4.81
C ASP A 99 -0.48 -9.53 6.33
N LEU A 100 -0.17 -10.67 6.97
CA LEU A 100 0.15 -10.76 8.41
C LEU A 100 -0.79 -9.96 9.34
N GLY A 101 -2.11 -10.03 9.09
CA GLY A 101 -3.11 -9.31 9.88
C GLY A 101 -3.27 -7.83 9.50
N TRP A 102 -2.75 -7.43 8.35
CA TRP A 102 -2.99 -6.12 7.76
C TRP A 102 -3.69 -6.25 6.42
N LEU A 103 -4.61 -5.35 6.19
CA LEU A 103 -5.27 -5.13 4.91
C LEU A 103 -4.90 -3.74 4.42
N THR A 104 -4.20 -3.68 3.29
CA THR A 104 -3.92 -2.43 2.60
C THR A 104 -4.81 -2.37 1.37
N LEU A 105 -5.67 -1.38 1.31
CA LEU A 105 -6.59 -1.12 0.19
C LEU A 105 -6.12 0.11 -0.58
N ALA A 106 -5.82 -0.06 -1.86
CA ALA A 106 -5.49 1.02 -2.77
C ALA A 106 -6.59 1.17 -3.82
N GLY A 107 -7.16 2.37 -3.92
CA GLY A 107 -8.06 2.76 -5.01
C GLY A 107 -7.25 3.28 -6.18
N ILE A 108 -7.51 2.74 -7.36
CA ILE A 108 -6.82 3.06 -8.60
C ILE A 108 -7.80 3.81 -9.51
N ARG A 109 -7.36 4.93 -10.06
CA ARG A 109 -8.08 5.71 -11.07
C ARG A 109 -7.09 6.13 -12.14
N ASP A 110 -7.42 5.89 -13.40
CA ASP A 110 -6.54 6.18 -14.53
C ASP A 110 -5.13 5.56 -14.38
N GLY A 111 -5.06 4.35 -13.80
CA GLY A 111 -3.80 3.65 -13.53
C GLY A 111 -2.98 4.18 -12.36
N GLU A 112 -3.50 5.11 -11.57
CA GLU A 112 -2.80 5.76 -10.45
C GLU A 112 -3.50 5.54 -9.11
N ILE A 113 -2.72 5.56 -8.03
CA ILE A 113 -3.29 5.46 -6.68
C ILE A 113 -4.00 6.76 -6.34
N SER A 114 -5.32 6.71 -6.21
CA SER A 114 -6.19 7.84 -5.83
C SER A 114 -6.59 7.81 -4.37
N SER A 115 -6.62 6.64 -3.75
CA SER A 115 -6.85 6.47 -2.31
C SER A 115 -5.99 5.34 -1.74
N LEU A 116 -5.71 5.41 -0.45
CA LEU A 116 -4.90 4.40 0.23
C LEU A 116 -5.35 4.27 1.68
N ARG A 117 -5.72 3.06 2.08
CA ARG A 117 -6.12 2.73 3.45
C ARG A 117 -5.32 1.56 3.97
N ASN A 118 -4.87 1.70 5.21
CA ASN A 118 -4.28 0.59 5.97
C ASN A 118 -5.26 0.25 7.10
N HIS A 119 -5.67 -0.99 7.16
CA HIS A 119 -6.58 -1.50 8.16
C HIS A 119 -5.97 -2.72 8.84
N ARG A 120 -6.07 -2.80 10.16
CA ARG A 120 -5.66 -3.99 10.88
C ARG A 120 -6.80 -4.99 10.82
N ALA A 121 -6.59 -6.10 10.16
CA ALA A 121 -7.57 -7.17 10.08
C ALA A 121 -7.82 -7.79 11.46
N SER A 122 -9.08 -8.02 11.81
CA SER A 122 -9.45 -8.60 13.11
C SER A 122 -9.07 -10.07 13.20
N THR A 123 -8.97 -10.75 12.06
CA THR A 123 -8.67 -12.18 11.95
C THR A 123 -8.01 -12.50 10.62
N ALA A 124 -7.49 -13.72 10.49
CA ALA A 124 -7.05 -14.29 9.22
C ALA A 124 -8.13 -15.15 8.53
N GLU A 125 -9.32 -15.26 9.12
CA GLU A 125 -10.41 -16.06 8.56
C GLU A 125 -10.98 -15.44 7.29
N PRO A 126 -10.98 -16.12 6.13
CA PRO A 126 -11.36 -15.53 4.85
C PRO A 126 -12.78 -14.94 4.80
N ALA A 127 -13.73 -15.57 5.49
CA ALA A 127 -15.12 -15.09 5.51
C ALA A 127 -15.26 -13.73 6.23
N ILE A 128 -14.57 -13.56 7.36
CA ILE A 128 -14.58 -12.33 8.14
C ILE A 128 -13.81 -11.25 7.39
N LEU A 129 -12.64 -11.59 6.83
CA LEU A 129 -11.85 -10.69 5.97
C LEU A 129 -12.66 -10.21 4.76
N ALA A 130 -13.51 -11.06 4.16
CA ALA A 130 -14.39 -10.66 3.08
C ALA A 130 -15.37 -9.56 3.52
N GLY A 131 -15.95 -9.70 4.72
CA GLY A 131 -16.84 -8.70 5.32
C GLY A 131 -16.13 -7.37 5.61
N GLU A 132 -14.94 -7.42 6.21
CA GLU A 132 -14.13 -6.23 6.49
C GLU A 132 -13.73 -5.51 5.21
N LEU A 133 -13.27 -6.25 4.20
CA LEU A 133 -12.90 -5.68 2.90
C LEU A 133 -14.11 -5.07 2.19
N ALA A 134 -15.27 -5.74 2.19
CA ALA A 134 -16.50 -5.22 1.62
C ALA A 134 -16.95 -3.91 2.31
N GLY A 135 -16.82 -3.83 3.63
CA GLY A 135 -17.11 -2.62 4.41
C GLY A 135 -16.17 -1.46 4.03
N LEU A 136 -14.89 -1.71 3.89
CA LEU A 136 -13.91 -0.70 3.46
C LEU A 136 -14.18 -0.22 2.03
N LEU A 137 -14.47 -1.14 1.10
CA LEU A 137 -14.81 -0.82 -0.28
C LEU A 137 -16.08 0.04 -0.36
N ALA A 138 -17.10 -0.28 0.42
CA ALA A 138 -18.33 0.51 0.48
C ALA A 138 -18.07 1.93 1.01
N ALA A 139 -17.25 2.07 2.05
CA ALA A 139 -16.89 3.37 2.63
C ALA A 139 -16.08 4.25 1.65
N GLU A 140 -15.28 3.65 0.80
CA GLU A 140 -14.40 4.36 -0.15
C GLU A 140 -15.00 4.45 -1.57
N SER A 141 -16.20 3.90 -1.81
CA SER A 141 -16.83 3.80 -3.15
C SER A 141 -17.01 5.14 -3.87
N ALA A 142 -17.05 6.25 -3.13
CA ALA A 142 -17.11 7.60 -3.71
C ALA A 142 -15.78 8.03 -4.37
N THR A 143 -14.65 7.40 -4.03
CA THR A 143 -13.33 7.79 -4.53
C THR A 143 -12.95 7.09 -5.82
N VAL A 144 -13.48 5.89 -6.06
CA VAL A 144 -13.19 5.07 -7.25
C VAL A 144 -14.48 4.44 -7.77
N ASN A 145 -14.78 4.63 -9.04
CA ASN A 145 -16.02 4.12 -9.67
C ASN A 145 -15.94 2.65 -10.08
N GLY A 146 -14.77 2.03 -10.02
CA GLY A 146 -14.57 0.65 -10.46
C GLY A 146 -15.06 -0.37 -9.45
N LYS A 147 -15.75 -1.42 -9.91
CA LYS A 147 -16.16 -2.57 -9.10
C LYS A 147 -15.15 -3.73 -9.13
N LYS A 148 -14.08 -3.59 -9.90
CA LYS A 148 -13.01 -4.58 -9.99
C LYS A 148 -12.12 -4.52 -8.77
N VAL A 149 -11.91 -5.65 -8.12
CA VAL A 149 -11.02 -5.77 -6.96
C VAL A 149 -10.02 -6.89 -7.22
N LEU A 150 -8.74 -6.53 -7.28
CA LEU A 150 -7.66 -7.49 -7.28
C LEU A 150 -7.25 -7.77 -5.84
N ILE A 151 -7.20 -9.04 -5.45
CA ILE A 151 -6.83 -9.44 -4.10
C ILE A 151 -5.52 -10.19 -4.12
N SER A 152 -4.49 -9.63 -3.48
CA SER A 152 -3.20 -10.28 -3.25
C SER A 152 -3.08 -10.70 -1.79
N THR A 153 -2.75 -11.97 -1.55
CA THR A 153 -2.55 -12.52 -0.20
C THR A 153 -1.20 -13.21 -0.08
N SER A 154 -0.52 -13.04 1.04
CA SER A 154 0.74 -13.74 1.35
C SER A 154 0.52 -15.13 1.92
N ALA A 155 -0.66 -15.41 2.46
CA ALA A 155 -0.99 -16.67 3.09
C ALA A 155 -2.48 -17.01 2.91
N GLY A 156 -2.76 -18.26 2.52
CA GLY A 156 -4.12 -18.76 2.42
C GLY A 156 -4.85 -18.38 1.13
N ALA A 157 -6.14 -18.69 1.11
CA ALA A 157 -7.02 -18.39 -0.01
C ALA A 157 -7.48 -16.92 0.04
N ALA A 158 -7.60 -16.29 -1.13
CA ALA A 158 -8.18 -14.97 -1.22
C ALA A 158 -9.67 -15.01 -0.77
N PRO A 159 -10.14 -14.01 -0.01
CA PRO A 159 -11.54 -13.92 0.37
C PRO A 159 -12.43 -13.71 -0.85
N LYS A 160 -13.60 -14.35 -0.87
CA LYS A 160 -14.60 -14.13 -1.91
C LYS A 160 -15.52 -13.00 -1.49
N LEU A 161 -15.56 -11.94 -2.28
CA LEU A 161 -16.45 -10.81 -2.04
C LEU A 161 -17.86 -11.09 -2.55
N ALA A 162 -18.87 -10.66 -1.78
CA ALA A 162 -20.25 -10.60 -2.20
C ALA A 162 -20.61 -9.15 -2.64
N GLY A 163 -21.81 -8.94 -3.21
CA GLY A 163 -22.28 -7.57 -3.48
C GLY A 163 -21.88 -6.98 -4.83
N GLY A 164 -21.59 -7.83 -5.82
CA GLY A 164 -21.34 -7.38 -7.20
C GLY A 164 -19.92 -6.86 -7.45
N TRP A 165 -18.98 -7.20 -6.58
CA TRP A 165 -17.55 -6.96 -6.80
C TRP A 165 -16.96 -8.05 -7.70
N GLU A 166 -16.20 -7.64 -8.71
CA GLU A 166 -15.44 -8.54 -9.58
C GLU A 166 -14.09 -8.82 -8.94
N THR A 167 -13.90 -10.04 -8.42
CA THR A 167 -12.63 -10.47 -7.81
C THR A 167 -11.79 -11.25 -8.82
N THR A 168 -10.50 -10.95 -8.84
CA THR A 168 -9.51 -11.66 -9.68
C THR A 168 -8.31 -12.01 -8.83
#